data_d0e73468e325bfd39dbdc1028d7c8797
#
_entry.id   d0e73468e325bfd39dbdc1028d7c8797
#
_cell.length_a   1.000
_cell.length_b   1.000
_cell.length_c   1.000
_cell.angle_alpha   90.00
_cell.angle_beta   90.00
_cell.angle_gamma   90.00
#
_symmetry.space_group_name_H-M   'P 1'
#
loop_
_entity.id
_entity.type
_entity.pdbx_description
1 polymer ?
#
loop_
_entity_poly.entity_id
_entity_poly.type
_entity_poly.pdbx_seq_one_letter_code
_entity_poly.pdbx_strand_id
1 'polypeptide(L)'
;MFTIYVYVLDALADWELGYVISEVNSGRFFKKDAQRVSLKTVSYSGKPIKTMGGLTIMPDCLIDDIAVSETSVLLLPGADTWNDLKHGAVIKKAEELLSSGALVCAICGATAALAGAGLLDNRPHTSNGPGFLEMFSPG
;
A
#
# COMPACT_ATOMS: atom_id res chain seq x y z
N MET A 1 10.24 16.32 -4.01
CA MET A 1 9.67 15.79 -2.76
C MET A 1 8.91 14.51 -3.06
N PHE A 2 9.14 13.48 -2.28
CA PHE A 2 8.38 12.23 -2.40
C PHE A 2 7.04 12.34 -1.68
N THR A 3 6.02 11.72 -2.26
CA THR A 3 4.73 11.50 -1.59
C THR A 3 4.50 10.01 -1.41
N ILE A 4 4.26 9.60 -0.17
CA ILE A 4 3.87 8.23 0.17
C ILE A 4 2.35 8.20 0.31
N TYR A 5 1.72 7.40 -0.54
CA TYR A 5 0.30 7.11 -0.48
C TYR A 5 0.10 5.78 0.24
N VAL A 6 -0.53 5.83 1.38
CA VAL A 6 -0.86 4.63 2.16
C VAL A 6 -2.29 4.23 1.85
N TYR A 7 -2.47 3.11 1.19
CA TYR A 7 -3.81 2.59 0.93
C TYR A 7 -4.43 2.07 2.22
N VAL A 8 -5.57 2.62 2.59
CA VAL A 8 -6.31 2.20 3.78
C VAL A 8 -7.61 1.53 3.37
N LEU A 9 -7.88 0.38 3.99
CA LEU A 9 -9.04 -0.44 3.70
C LEU A 9 -9.52 -1.10 4.98
N ASP A 10 -10.76 -1.54 5.00
CA ASP A 10 -11.34 -2.18 6.18
C ASP A 10 -10.54 -3.40 6.61
N ALA A 11 -10.42 -3.57 7.91
CA ALA A 11 -9.68 -4.65 8.55
C ALA A 11 -8.19 -4.70 8.20
N LEU A 12 -7.58 -3.55 7.88
CA LEU A 12 -6.13 -3.48 7.72
C LEU A 12 -5.42 -3.79 9.04
N ALA A 13 -4.23 -4.38 8.94
CA ALA A 13 -3.41 -4.75 10.08
C ALA A 13 -2.65 -3.52 10.62
N ASP A 14 -3.12 -2.98 11.74
CA ASP A 14 -2.60 -1.73 12.35
C ASP A 14 -1.09 -1.78 12.60
N TRP A 15 -0.58 -2.92 13.05
CA TRP A 15 0.83 -3.09 13.42
C TRP A 15 1.79 -3.01 12.24
N GLU A 16 1.34 -3.31 11.02
CA GLU A 16 2.23 -3.35 9.87
C GLU A 16 2.67 -1.97 9.40
N LEU A 17 1.82 -0.97 9.59
CA LEU A 17 2.08 0.40 9.17
C LEU A 17 2.69 1.27 10.27
N GLY A 18 2.48 0.92 11.54
CA GLY A 18 2.72 1.78 12.68
C GLY A 18 4.09 2.44 12.69
N TYR A 19 5.14 1.64 12.58
CA TYR A 19 6.52 2.17 12.60
C TYR A 19 6.84 3.01 11.36
N VAL A 20 6.57 2.48 10.17
CA VAL A 20 6.97 3.14 8.93
C VAL A 20 6.29 4.49 8.76
N ILE A 21 4.98 4.58 9.02
CA ILE A 21 4.28 5.87 8.87
C ILE A 21 4.72 6.88 9.92
N SER A 22 4.97 6.43 11.16
CA SER A 22 5.45 7.30 12.23
C SER A 22 6.82 7.88 11.92
N GLU A 23 7.76 7.04 11.51
CA GLU A 23 9.14 7.48 11.22
C GLU A 23 9.20 8.37 9.97
N VAL A 24 8.47 8.02 8.92
CA VAL A 24 8.49 8.77 7.68
C VAL A 24 7.81 10.13 7.84
N ASN A 25 6.64 10.18 8.48
CA ASN A 25 5.91 11.42 8.64
C ASN A 25 6.60 12.38 9.61
N SER A 26 7.14 11.88 10.72
CA SER A 26 7.85 12.72 11.68
C SER A 26 9.22 13.17 11.18
N GLY A 27 9.90 12.33 10.40
CA GLY A 27 11.25 12.58 9.92
C GLY A 27 12.29 12.74 11.02
N ARG A 28 11.98 12.34 12.25
CA ARG A 28 12.82 12.62 13.44
C ARG A 28 14.22 12.03 13.38
N PHE A 29 14.43 10.95 12.61
CA PHE A 29 15.72 10.31 12.40
C PHE A 29 16.30 10.57 11.01
N PHE A 30 15.67 11.45 10.22
CA PHE A 30 16.21 11.81 8.92
C PHE A 30 17.50 12.60 9.06
N LYS A 31 18.37 12.47 8.07
CA LYS A 31 19.55 13.34 7.96
C LYS A 31 19.10 14.80 7.83
N LYS A 32 19.94 15.74 8.31
CA LYS A 32 19.58 17.17 8.32
C LYS A 32 19.25 17.75 6.95
N ASP A 33 19.85 17.20 5.91
CA ASP A 33 19.70 17.61 4.51
C ASP A 33 18.75 16.73 3.72
N ALA A 34 18.06 15.78 4.38
CA ALA A 34 17.12 14.91 3.72
C ALA A 34 15.90 15.69 3.23
N GLN A 35 15.39 15.30 2.08
CA GLN A 35 14.14 15.84 1.54
C GLN A 35 12.98 15.46 2.47
N ARG A 36 12.03 16.36 2.61
CA ARG A 36 10.77 16.06 3.29
C ARG A 36 9.95 15.08 2.47
N VAL A 37 9.21 14.25 3.17
CA VAL A 37 8.28 13.28 2.59
C VAL A 37 6.88 13.68 3.02
N SER A 38 5.96 13.73 2.07
CA SER A 38 4.53 13.90 2.36
C SER A 38 3.89 12.52 2.49
N LEU A 39 3.03 12.34 3.47
CA LEU A 39 2.27 11.11 3.65
C LEU A 39 0.78 11.41 3.52
N LYS A 40 0.08 10.64 2.69
CA LYS A 40 -1.36 10.74 2.50
C LYS A 40 -2.01 9.38 2.59
N THR A 41 -3.13 9.29 3.28
CA THR A 41 -3.98 8.09 3.26
C THR A 41 -4.92 8.14 2.05
N VAL A 42 -5.06 7.00 1.41
CA VAL A 42 -5.87 6.85 0.19
C VAL A 42 -6.84 5.69 0.39
N SER A 43 -8.07 5.85 -0.04
CA SER A 43 -9.01 4.72 -0.06
C SER A 43 -9.80 4.65 -1.36
N TYR A 44 -10.52 3.54 -1.52
CA TYR A 44 -11.42 3.31 -2.65
C TYR A 44 -12.56 4.34 -2.72
N SER A 45 -13.12 4.69 -1.56
CA SER A 45 -14.18 5.69 -1.45
C SER A 45 -13.80 6.70 -0.38
N GLY A 46 -14.22 7.92 -0.45
CA GLY A 46 -13.94 8.93 0.57
C GLY A 46 -14.55 8.66 1.96
N LYS A 47 -15.14 7.49 2.17
CA LYS A 47 -15.75 7.10 3.45
C LYS A 47 -14.69 6.62 4.43
N PRO A 48 -14.91 6.81 5.75
CA PRO A 48 -14.04 6.26 6.77
C PRO A 48 -13.93 4.74 6.66
N ILE A 49 -12.74 4.21 6.93
CA ILE A 49 -12.51 2.76 7.07
C ILE A 49 -12.29 2.42 8.54
N LYS A 50 -12.47 1.15 8.88
CA LYS A 50 -12.18 0.67 10.22
C LYS A 50 -11.08 -0.39 10.17
N THR A 51 -10.02 -0.17 10.94
CA THR A 51 -8.89 -1.09 11.02
C THR A 51 -9.24 -2.39 11.76
N MET A 52 -8.35 -3.36 11.69
CA MET A 52 -8.48 -4.60 12.45
C MET A 52 -8.51 -4.33 13.97
N GLY A 53 -7.75 -3.34 14.44
CA GLY A 53 -7.73 -2.88 15.83
C GLY A 53 -8.90 -1.99 16.23
N GLY A 54 -9.83 -1.68 15.31
CA GLY A 54 -11.02 -0.89 15.58
C GLY A 54 -10.84 0.63 15.46
N LEU A 55 -9.70 1.09 14.93
CA LEU A 55 -9.50 2.52 14.68
C LEU A 55 -10.27 2.95 13.42
N THR A 56 -10.87 4.13 13.48
CA THR A 56 -11.51 4.74 12.32
C THR A 56 -10.53 5.68 11.64
N ILE A 57 -10.29 5.47 10.35
CA ILE A 57 -9.42 6.33 9.55
C ILE A 57 -10.26 7.02 8.47
N MET A 58 -10.19 8.35 8.46
CA MET A 58 -10.73 9.16 7.36
C MET A 58 -9.63 9.31 6.32
N PRO A 59 -9.81 8.81 5.08
CA PRO A 59 -8.78 8.94 4.05
C PRO A 59 -8.61 10.41 3.63
N ASP A 60 -7.37 10.77 3.29
CA ASP A 60 -7.04 12.11 2.80
C ASP A 60 -7.48 12.34 1.35
N CYS A 61 -7.43 11.28 0.53
CA CYS A 61 -7.73 11.37 -0.90
C CYS A 61 -8.20 10.02 -1.48
N LEU A 62 -8.54 10.02 -2.75
CA LEU A 62 -8.99 8.85 -3.49
C LEU A 62 -7.87 8.28 -4.37
N ILE A 63 -8.08 7.08 -4.90
CA ILE A 63 -7.11 6.39 -5.77
C ILE A 63 -6.75 7.27 -6.99
N ASP A 64 -7.71 7.97 -7.56
CA ASP A 64 -7.47 8.82 -8.74
C ASP A 64 -6.61 10.06 -8.42
N ASP A 65 -6.51 10.43 -7.16
CA ASP A 65 -5.66 11.55 -6.71
C ASP A 65 -4.17 11.15 -6.60
N ILE A 66 -3.85 9.88 -6.73
CA ILE A 66 -2.46 9.41 -6.70
C ILE A 66 -1.74 9.91 -7.96
N ALA A 67 -0.70 10.71 -7.77
CA ALA A 67 0.13 11.18 -8.87
C ALA A 67 0.95 10.02 -9.45
N VAL A 68 0.82 9.77 -10.76
CA VAL A 68 1.62 8.76 -11.46
C VAL A 68 2.96 9.40 -11.83
N SER A 69 3.94 9.24 -10.96
CA SER A 69 5.25 9.88 -11.02
C SER A 69 6.29 9.01 -10.33
N GLU A 70 7.53 9.08 -10.78
CA GLU A 70 8.66 8.39 -10.13
C GLU A 70 8.92 8.83 -8.69
N THR A 71 8.37 9.98 -8.26
CA THR A 71 8.45 10.47 -6.88
C THR A 71 7.29 10.02 -6.00
N SER A 72 6.38 9.22 -6.52
CA SER A 72 5.30 8.61 -5.76
C SER A 72 5.71 7.26 -5.20
N VAL A 73 5.25 6.97 -4.00
CA VAL A 73 5.40 5.67 -3.34
C VAL A 73 4.00 5.21 -2.94
N LEU A 74 3.64 4.00 -3.31
CA LEU A 74 2.38 3.38 -2.88
C LEU A 74 2.68 2.29 -1.86
N LEU A 75 2.09 2.39 -0.67
CA LEU A 75 2.24 1.42 0.41
C LEU A 75 0.92 0.69 0.64
N LEU A 76 0.93 -0.63 0.46
CA LEU A 76 -0.24 -1.50 0.57
C LEU A 76 -0.08 -2.39 1.81
N PRO A 77 -0.88 -2.19 2.87
CA PRO A 77 -0.84 -3.03 4.06
C PRO A 77 -1.58 -4.35 3.85
N GLY A 78 -1.31 -5.32 4.71
CA GLY A 78 -2.16 -6.49 4.84
C GLY A 78 -3.53 -6.13 5.41
N ALA A 79 -4.54 -6.86 5.00
CA ALA A 79 -5.91 -6.70 5.46
C ALA A 79 -6.71 -7.97 5.18
N ASP A 80 -7.80 -8.15 5.91
CA ASP A 80 -8.69 -9.29 5.69
C ASP A 80 -9.63 -9.11 4.48
N THR A 81 -9.69 -7.90 3.91
CA THR A 81 -10.65 -7.55 2.86
C THR A 81 -10.06 -7.44 1.47
N TRP A 82 -8.82 -7.86 1.25
CA TRP A 82 -8.18 -7.79 -0.08
C TRP A 82 -8.91 -8.60 -1.17
N ASN A 83 -9.71 -9.57 -0.80
CA ASN A 83 -10.54 -10.35 -1.73
C ASN A 83 -11.78 -9.59 -2.25
N ASP A 84 -12.09 -8.43 -1.72
CA ASP A 84 -13.17 -7.60 -2.27
C ASP A 84 -12.72 -7.00 -3.61
N LEU A 85 -13.54 -7.20 -4.65
CA LEU A 85 -13.23 -6.79 -6.02
C LEU A 85 -12.96 -5.30 -6.19
N LYS A 86 -13.51 -4.46 -5.32
CA LYS A 86 -13.28 -3.01 -5.38
C LYS A 86 -11.79 -2.64 -5.23
N HIS A 87 -10.99 -3.47 -4.56
CA HIS A 87 -9.56 -3.23 -4.40
C HIS A 87 -8.75 -3.48 -5.67
N GLY A 88 -9.36 -4.03 -6.70
CA GLY A 88 -8.75 -4.11 -8.04
C GLY A 88 -8.34 -2.75 -8.59
N ALA A 89 -9.05 -1.68 -8.22
CA ALA A 89 -8.72 -0.32 -8.67
C ALA A 89 -7.34 0.16 -8.19
N VAL A 90 -6.98 -0.09 -6.92
CA VAL A 90 -5.66 0.29 -6.41
C VAL A 90 -4.56 -0.60 -6.98
N ILE A 91 -4.84 -1.86 -7.26
CA ILE A 91 -3.89 -2.76 -7.90
C ILE A 91 -3.60 -2.30 -9.34
N LYS A 92 -4.62 -1.86 -10.07
CA LYS A 92 -4.42 -1.24 -11.38
C LYS A 92 -3.57 0.03 -11.29
N LYS A 93 -3.81 0.86 -10.28
CA LYS A 93 -2.97 2.04 -10.02
C LYS A 93 -1.52 1.66 -9.69
N ALA A 94 -1.31 0.56 -8.95
CA ALA A 94 0.03 0.04 -8.69
C ALA A 94 0.77 -0.33 -9.98
N GLU A 95 0.09 -0.95 -10.93
CA GLU A 95 0.65 -1.25 -12.25
C GLU A 95 1.07 0.01 -13.01
N GLU A 96 0.21 1.03 -13.03
CA GLU A 96 0.53 2.33 -13.66
C GLU A 96 1.76 2.98 -12.99
N LEU A 97 1.83 2.95 -11.66
CA LEU A 97 2.95 3.49 -10.90
C LEU A 97 4.26 2.76 -11.20
N LEU A 98 4.24 1.43 -11.23
CA LEU A 98 5.42 0.64 -11.59
C LEU A 98 5.92 0.98 -13.00
N SER A 99 5.01 1.19 -13.94
CA SER A 99 5.35 1.59 -15.31
C SER A 99 5.97 2.99 -15.38
N SER A 100 5.68 3.85 -14.42
CA SER A 100 6.26 5.22 -14.34
C SER A 100 7.59 5.28 -13.57
N GLY A 101 8.08 4.16 -13.05
CA GLY A 101 9.28 4.12 -12.21
C GLY A 101 9.05 4.43 -10.73
N ALA A 102 7.79 4.52 -10.30
CA ALA A 102 7.44 4.70 -8.91
C ALA A 102 7.68 3.42 -8.09
N LEU A 103 7.73 3.57 -6.77
CA LEU A 103 7.90 2.46 -5.85
C LEU A 103 6.53 1.98 -5.34
N VAL A 104 6.31 0.68 -5.40
CA VAL A 104 5.14 0.02 -4.80
C VAL A 104 5.63 -0.96 -3.73
N CYS A 105 5.12 -0.80 -2.52
CA CYS A 105 5.45 -1.64 -1.37
C CYS A 105 4.20 -2.38 -0.93
N ALA A 106 4.31 -3.67 -0.68
CA ALA A 106 3.19 -4.51 -0.22
C ALA A 106 3.62 -5.39 0.95
N ILE A 107 2.74 -5.52 1.92
CA ILE A 107 2.97 -6.30 3.14
C ILE A 107 1.86 -7.34 3.28
N CYS A 108 2.21 -8.54 3.71
CA CYS A 108 1.26 -9.58 4.10
C CYS A 108 0.24 -9.90 2.98
N GLY A 109 -1.04 -9.81 3.24
CA GLY A 109 -2.11 -10.10 2.27
C GLY A 109 -2.09 -9.24 1.01
N ALA A 110 -1.50 -8.06 1.05
CA ALA A 110 -1.35 -7.22 -0.14
C ALA A 110 -0.42 -7.86 -1.19
N THR A 111 0.54 -8.68 -0.77
CA THR A 111 1.41 -9.42 -1.71
C THR A 111 0.60 -10.38 -2.56
N ALA A 112 -0.41 -11.03 -2.00
CA ALA A 112 -1.30 -11.91 -2.74
C ALA A 112 -2.13 -11.14 -3.79
N ALA A 113 -2.56 -9.91 -3.47
CA ALA A 113 -3.26 -9.06 -4.42
C ALA A 113 -2.36 -8.69 -5.62
N LEU A 114 -1.09 -8.35 -5.37
CA LEU A 114 -0.12 -8.09 -6.44
C LEU A 114 0.17 -9.36 -7.27
N ALA A 115 0.33 -10.51 -6.61
CA ALA A 115 0.56 -11.78 -7.29
C ALA A 115 -0.62 -12.13 -8.20
N GLY A 116 -1.85 -11.94 -7.74
CA GLY A 116 -3.06 -12.19 -8.52
C GLY A 116 -3.16 -11.35 -9.79
N ALA A 117 -2.52 -10.19 -9.82
CA ALA A 117 -2.44 -9.31 -10.99
C ALA A 117 -1.22 -9.63 -11.88
N GLY A 118 -0.42 -10.64 -11.55
CA GLY A 118 0.79 -11.00 -12.28
C GLY A 118 1.98 -10.07 -12.05
N LEU A 119 1.90 -9.14 -11.11
CA LEU A 119 2.94 -8.12 -10.91
C LEU A 119 4.20 -8.67 -10.23
N LEU A 120 4.13 -9.87 -9.65
CA LEU A 120 5.27 -10.53 -9.03
C LEU A 120 5.95 -11.58 -9.92
N ASP A 121 5.37 -11.94 -11.05
CA ASP A 121 5.80 -13.09 -11.87
C ASP A 121 7.26 -13.01 -12.31
N ASN A 122 7.76 -11.82 -12.59
CA ASN A 122 9.12 -11.58 -13.08
C ASN A 122 9.97 -10.80 -12.06
N ARG A 123 9.62 -10.83 -10.77
CA ARG A 123 10.29 -10.09 -9.72
C ARG A 123 10.67 -11.01 -8.57
N PRO A 124 11.88 -10.87 -7.99
CA PRO A 124 12.16 -11.50 -6.70
C PRO A 124 11.17 -10.97 -5.66
N HIS A 125 10.56 -11.86 -4.90
CA HIS A 125 9.57 -11.49 -3.90
C HIS A 125 9.53 -12.50 -2.76
N THR A 126 8.86 -12.11 -1.69
CA THR A 126 8.56 -12.96 -0.53
C THR A 126 7.15 -12.65 -0.05
N SER A 127 6.69 -13.39 0.92
CA SER A 127 5.37 -13.19 1.53
C SER A 127 5.34 -13.75 2.95
N ASN A 128 4.16 -14.13 3.43
CA ASN A 128 3.93 -14.55 4.83
C ASN A 128 4.58 -15.88 5.19
N GLY A 129 4.93 -16.69 4.19
CA GLY A 129 5.58 -17.98 4.39
C GLY A 129 5.40 -18.90 3.18
N PRO A 130 6.08 -20.06 3.16
CA PRO A 130 5.93 -21.02 2.08
C PRO A 130 4.47 -21.43 1.89
N GLY A 131 4.01 -21.43 0.65
CA GLY A 131 2.64 -21.82 0.30
C GLY A 131 1.58 -20.73 0.42
N PHE A 132 1.89 -19.57 1.02
CA PHE A 132 0.90 -18.52 1.19
C PHE A 132 0.43 -17.94 -0.15
N LEU A 133 1.35 -17.55 -1.01
CA LEU A 133 0.98 -16.98 -2.32
C LEU A 133 0.29 -17.99 -3.21
N GLU A 134 0.73 -19.24 -3.21
CA GLU A 134 0.12 -20.32 -4.00
C GLU A 134 -1.32 -20.60 -3.57
N MET A 135 -1.64 -20.43 -2.29
CA MET A 135 -2.99 -20.59 -1.77
C MET A 135 -3.95 -19.50 -2.28
N PHE A 136 -3.50 -18.26 -2.34
CA PHE A 136 -4.34 -17.10 -2.69
C PHE A 136 -4.19 -16.68 -4.15
N SER A 137 -3.11 -17.05 -4.81
CA SER A 137 -2.82 -16.70 -6.19
C SER A 137 -2.01 -17.82 -6.86
N PRO A 138 -2.66 -18.95 -7.17
CA PRO A 138 -2.01 -20.06 -7.88
C PRO A 138 -1.66 -19.66 -9.31
N GLY A 139 -0.42 -19.83 -9.70
CA GLY A 139 0.12 -19.48 -11.02
C GLY A 139 1.34 -18.56 -10.96
#